data_ad589f7cb0f7c9cdc49a2b7e35baf533
#
_entry.id   ad589f7cb0f7c9cdc49a2b7e35baf533
#
_cell.length_a   1.000
_cell.length_b   1.000
_cell.length_c   1.000
_cell.angle_alpha   90.00
_cell.angle_beta   90.00
_cell.angle_gamma   90.00
#
_symmetry.space_group_name_H-M   'P 1'
#
loop_
_entity.id
_entity.type
_entity.pdbx_description
1 polymer ?
#
loop_
_entity_poly.entity_id
_entity_poly.type
_entity_poly.pdbx_seq_one_letter_code
_entity_poly.pdbx_strand_id
1 'polypeptide(L)'
;MELLVDIFGYLSIILHGITIVAQSMTLGGILFLVFLVRPFMHLLPQGAELERRIAKLTIWSAIGLILAEVAGVGLQVAVVKSTVDLSFLDVMQAPFAIAGTIKILCALLLIPCLSQRMSTGLVGAALPLLIGAAELTAATFTTHAFARLDNNVLLLFVEGLHQFGAAIWIGAIPCFVLALSKLHDANAWRIVGARFSRMSMIGVASIIISGSVMCVYYIGDIPGFYGTAYGVMVGAKIAMFLALLLLGLGNLMVTERLRKNQDTSVIRLRRFAEVEIGIGFTIFFAAASLTSVPPAVDLTADRVTLHEIAVRNAPAWPRLTSPDHDQLAISEMQAQLDKDAGLRHQAAGQAIVPGSGVLPPRNADDIAWSEYNHHWAGIFVMVIGLLALLNRAGVGWLKHWPLLFLLMAGFLLVRSDPEVWPMGQEGFWVAWRDVEVAQHRFFVALIILFGVFEWAVRTGRLRSPKAALVFPLLVSVGGAMLLTHSHQISNVKDQLLIELTHTPLALAGVASGWARWLELRLPGRGGRIAGWVWPCCFMLVGVILLWYREA
;
A
#
# COMPACT_ATOMS: atom_id res chain seq x y z
N MET A 1 -26.09 9.05 -0.19
CA MET A 1 -25.15 10.11 0.16
C MET A 1 -24.47 9.78 1.48
N GLU A 2 -25.20 9.44 2.52
CA GLU A 2 -24.64 9.01 3.83
C GLU A 2 -23.54 7.95 3.66
N LEU A 3 -23.84 6.82 3.00
CA LEU A 3 -22.84 5.78 2.74
C LEU A 3 -21.55 6.31 2.10
N LEU A 4 -21.64 7.30 1.22
CA LEU A 4 -20.48 7.86 0.52
C LEU A 4 -19.62 8.71 1.45
N VAL A 5 -20.25 9.38 2.42
CA VAL A 5 -19.55 10.12 3.49
C VAL A 5 -18.87 9.13 4.44
N ASP A 6 -19.56 8.06 4.84
CA ASP A 6 -19.03 7.05 5.77
C ASP A 6 -17.79 6.34 5.22
N ILE A 7 -17.82 5.95 3.93
CA ILE A 7 -16.68 5.26 3.29
C ILE A 7 -15.63 6.22 2.71
N PHE A 8 -15.86 7.55 2.76
CA PHE A 8 -15.01 8.55 2.11
C PHE A 8 -13.54 8.44 2.54
N GLY A 9 -13.30 8.36 3.84
CA GLY A 9 -11.94 8.30 4.39
C GLY A 9 -11.12 7.17 3.75
N TYR A 10 -11.67 5.96 3.75
CA TYR A 10 -11.00 4.79 3.20
C TYR A 10 -10.89 4.82 1.66
N LEU A 11 -12.00 5.14 0.99
CA LEU A 11 -12.05 5.16 -0.47
C LEU A 11 -11.12 6.24 -1.06
N SER A 12 -11.00 7.39 -0.40
CA SER A 12 -10.09 8.46 -0.82
C SER A 12 -8.62 8.01 -0.75
N ILE A 13 -8.21 7.27 0.29
CA ILE A 13 -6.86 6.71 0.43
C ILE A 13 -6.57 5.72 -0.71
N ILE A 14 -7.50 4.81 -1.01
CA ILE A 14 -7.33 3.83 -2.09
C ILE A 14 -7.22 4.52 -3.46
N LEU A 15 -8.11 5.46 -3.76
CA LEU A 15 -8.06 6.23 -5.01
C LEU A 15 -6.77 7.05 -5.13
N HIS A 16 -6.33 7.68 -4.04
CA HIS A 16 -5.07 8.41 -4.00
C HIS A 16 -3.86 7.48 -4.22
N GLY A 17 -3.84 6.29 -3.61
CA GLY A 17 -2.82 5.27 -3.87
C GLY A 17 -2.76 4.83 -5.34
N ILE A 18 -3.92 4.59 -5.97
CA ILE A 18 -4.00 4.27 -7.40
C ILE A 18 -3.48 5.44 -8.24
N THR A 19 -3.83 6.68 -7.87
CA THR A 19 -3.32 7.90 -8.52
C THR A 19 -1.80 7.96 -8.47
N ILE A 20 -1.16 7.78 -7.29
CA ILE A 20 0.30 7.82 -7.14
C ILE A 20 0.97 6.73 -7.99
N VAL A 21 0.42 5.51 -8.01
CA VAL A 21 0.92 4.41 -8.86
C VAL A 21 0.84 4.79 -10.34
N ALA A 22 -0.33 5.22 -10.80
CA ALA A 22 -0.55 5.56 -12.20
C ALA A 22 0.30 6.75 -12.66
N GLN A 23 0.41 7.79 -11.83
CA GLN A 23 1.27 8.95 -12.02
C GLN A 23 2.74 8.55 -12.13
N SER A 24 3.24 7.78 -11.15
CA SER A 24 4.63 7.33 -11.13
C SER A 24 4.96 6.46 -12.34
N MET A 25 4.05 5.57 -12.76
CA MET A 25 4.23 4.76 -13.97
C MET A 25 4.19 5.60 -15.25
N THR A 26 3.36 6.62 -15.32
CA THR A 26 3.27 7.53 -16.47
C THR A 26 4.57 8.32 -16.62
N LEU A 27 5.01 8.99 -15.56
CA LEU A 27 6.27 9.73 -15.54
C LEU A 27 7.49 8.83 -15.76
N GLY A 28 7.54 7.70 -15.05
CA GLY A 28 8.59 6.69 -15.21
C GLY A 28 8.67 6.13 -16.63
N GLY A 29 7.52 5.90 -17.27
CA GLY A 29 7.43 5.46 -18.66
C GLY A 29 7.95 6.51 -19.65
N ILE A 30 7.60 7.79 -19.46
CA ILE A 30 8.14 8.91 -20.26
C ILE A 30 9.66 8.98 -20.12
N LEU A 31 10.17 8.97 -18.89
CA LEU A 31 11.60 9.02 -18.60
C LEU A 31 12.34 7.82 -19.22
N PHE A 32 11.76 6.62 -19.11
CA PHE A 32 12.32 5.41 -19.72
C PHE A 32 12.36 5.50 -21.24
N LEU A 33 11.29 6.00 -21.87
CA LEU A 33 11.26 6.19 -23.34
C LEU A 33 12.31 7.20 -23.80
N VAL A 34 12.35 8.36 -23.16
CA VAL A 34 13.20 9.49 -23.60
C VAL A 34 14.67 9.23 -23.32
N PHE A 35 15.03 8.72 -22.15
CA PHE A 35 16.43 8.58 -21.72
C PHE A 35 17.04 7.20 -21.97
N LEU A 36 16.21 6.15 -22.16
CA LEU A 36 16.73 4.80 -22.34
C LEU A 36 16.40 4.23 -23.73
N VAL A 37 15.14 4.22 -24.16
CA VAL A 37 14.76 3.49 -25.39
C VAL A 37 15.18 4.26 -26.64
N ARG A 38 14.74 5.51 -26.78
CA ARG A 38 14.96 6.32 -27.99
C ARG A 38 16.43 6.56 -28.33
N PRO A 39 17.31 6.94 -27.39
CA PRO A 39 18.72 7.16 -27.70
C PRO A 39 19.46 5.90 -28.16
N PHE A 40 18.98 4.71 -27.75
CA PHE A 40 19.63 3.43 -28.02
C PHE A 40 18.82 2.52 -28.95
N MET A 41 17.74 3.03 -29.52
CA MET A 41 16.84 2.23 -30.39
C MET A 41 17.59 1.56 -31.55
N HIS A 42 18.58 2.21 -32.12
CA HIS A 42 19.42 1.68 -33.21
C HIS A 42 20.35 0.56 -32.76
N LEU A 43 20.66 0.44 -31.47
CA LEU A 43 21.50 -0.60 -30.89
C LEU A 43 20.69 -1.78 -30.33
N LEU A 44 19.36 -1.62 -30.25
CA LEU A 44 18.48 -2.64 -29.67
C LEU A 44 17.81 -3.45 -30.79
N PRO A 45 17.96 -4.80 -30.79
CA PRO A 45 17.16 -5.65 -31.65
C PRO A 45 15.68 -5.35 -31.40
N GLN A 46 14.90 -5.14 -32.45
CA GLN A 46 13.48 -4.79 -32.36
C GLN A 46 13.19 -3.49 -31.55
N GLY A 47 14.11 -2.52 -31.55
CA GLY A 47 13.99 -1.28 -30.78
C GLY A 47 12.67 -0.52 -31.03
N ALA A 48 12.21 -0.44 -32.30
CA ALA A 48 10.92 0.18 -32.65
C ALA A 48 9.70 -0.57 -32.08
N GLU A 49 9.76 -1.89 -31.96
CA GLU A 49 8.72 -2.70 -31.33
C GLU A 49 8.71 -2.48 -29.80
N LEU A 50 9.89 -2.42 -29.21
CA LEU A 50 10.05 -2.12 -27.78
C LEU A 50 9.50 -0.73 -27.45
N GLU A 51 9.83 0.29 -28.25
CA GLU A 51 9.30 1.65 -28.07
C GLU A 51 7.77 1.65 -28.09
N ARG A 52 7.15 1.03 -29.10
CA ARG A 52 5.69 0.93 -29.20
C ARG A 52 5.05 0.27 -27.98
N ARG A 53 5.64 -0.80 -27.46
CA ARG A 53 5.10 -1.53 -26.29
C ARG A 53 5.21 -0.71 -25.02
N ILE A 54 6.33 -0.02 -24.82
CA ILE A 54 6.53 0.83 -23.65
C ILE A 54 5.62 2.06 -23.74
N ALA A 55 5.53 2.71 -24.93
CA ALA A 55 4.59 3.81 -25.15
C ALA A 55 3.13 3.37 -24.85
N LYS A 56 2.74 2.16 -25.30
CA LYS A 56 1.42 1.59 -24.99
C LYS A 56 1.22 1.39 -23.49
N LEU A 57 2.21 0.88 -22.75
CA LEU A 57 2.14 0.72 -21.29
C LEU A 57 1.98 2.10 -20.61
N THR A 58 2.76 3.09 -21.04
CA THR A 58 2.69 4.47 -20.51
C THR A 58 1.33 5.12 -20.81
N ILE A 59 0.75 4.90 -22.01
CA ILE A 59 -0.60 5.36 -22.35
C ILE A 59 -1.65 4.72 -21.42
N TRP A 60 -1.57 3.40 -21.16
CA TRP A 60 -2.48 2.74 -20.23
C TRP A 60 -2.34 3.27 -18.80
N SER A 61 -1.11 3.63 -18.38
CA SER A 61 -0.88 4.27 -17.08
C SER A 61 -1.51 5.67 -17.04
N ALA A 62 -1.39 6.47 -18.11
CA ALA A 62 -2.03 7.77 -18.23
C ALA A 62 -3.57 7.67 -18.22
N ILE A 63 -4.15 6.67 -18.87
CA ILE A 63 -5.60 6.40 -18.80
C ILE A 63 -5.99 6.03 -17.35
N GLY A 64 -5.20 5.19 -16.69
CA GLY A 64 -5.41 4.85 -15.28
C GLY A 64 -5.35 6.08 -14.37
N LEU A 65 -4.42 7.01 -14.64
CA LEU A 65 -4.32 8.29 -13.93
C LEU A 65 -5.58 9.14 -14.13
N ILE A 66 -6.07 9.28 -15.37
CA ILE A 66 -7.31 10.02 -15.68
C ILE A 66 -8.48 9.44 -14.88
N LEU A 67 -8.65 8.12 -14.93
CA LEU A 67 -9.77 7.45 -14.25
C LEU A 67 -9.69 7.61 -12.73
N ALA A 68 -8.50 7.46 -12.15
CA ALA A 68 -8.30 7.62 -10.70
C ALA A 68 -8.54 9.07 -10.25
N GLU A 69 -8.04 10.06 -11.00
CA GLU A 69 -8.24 11.47 -10.68
C GLU A 69 -9.70 11.89 -10.86
N VAL A 70 -10.37 11.47 -11.92
CA VAL A 70 -11.81 11.75 -12.11
C VAL A 70 -12.62 11.17 -10.96
N ALA A 71 -12.32 9.93 -10.55
CA ALA A 71 -13.00 9.30 -9.42
C ALA A 71 -12.68 10.03 -8.10
N GLY A 72 -11.40 10.37 -7.85
CA GLY A 72 -10.95 11.03 -6.62
C GLY A 72 -11.52 12.44 -6.48
N VAL A 73 -11.38 13.28 -7.51
CA VAL A 73 -11.96 14.63 -7.52
C VAL A 73 -13.48 14.57 -7.44
N GLY A 74 -14.11 13.66 -8.19
CA GLY A 74 -15.57 13.47 -8.15
C GLY A 74 -16.08 13.08 -6.76
N LEU A 75 -15.37 12.17 -6.08
CA LEU A 75 -15.66 11.76 -4.69
C LEU A 75 -15.55 12.95 -3.73
N GLN A 76 -14.44 13.70 -3.78
CA GLN A 76 -14.23 14.86 -2.90
C GLN A 76 -15.28 15.95 -3.15
N VAL A 77 -15.58 16.28 -4.42
CA VAL A 77 -16.64 17.24 -4.78
C VAL A 77 -18.00 16.79 -4.27
N ALA A 78 -18.33 15.51 -4.41
CA ALA A 78 -19.61 14.97 -3.95
C ALA A 78 -19.77 15.09 -2.44
N VAL A 79 -18.71 14.76 -1.68
CA VAL A 79 -18.71 14.84 -0.21
C VAL A 79 -18.76 16.30 0.27
N VAL A 80 -17.92 17.19 -0.27
CA VAL A 80 -17.92 18.61 0.12
C VAL A 80 -19.29 19.25 -0.13
N LYS A 81 -19.91 18.96 -1.30
CA LYS A 81 -21.25 19.46 -1.61
C LYS A 81 -22.36 18.90 -0.70
N SER A 82 -22.18 17.70 -0.16
CA SER A 82 -23.17 17.10 0.75
C SER A 82 -23.03 17.56 2.19
N THR A 83 -21.84 18.05 2.56
CA THR A 83 -21.51 18.46 3.93
C THR A 83 -21.52 19.99 4.12
N VAL A 84 -21.25 20.73 3.04
CA VAL A 84 -21.17 22.21 3.07
C VAL A 84 -22.02 22.77 1.94
N ASP A 85 -22.79 23.81 2.22
CA ASP A 85 -23.66 24.47 1.22
C ASP A 85 -22.83 25.39 0.30
N LEU A 86 -22.03 24.77 -0.58
CA LEU A 86 -21.21 25.44 -1.58
C LEU A 86 -21.73 25.15 -2.98
N SER A 87 -21.60 26.12 -3.90
CA SER A 87 -21.88 25.88 -5.30
C SER A 87 -20.84 24.94 -5.94
N PHE A 88 -21.21 24.24 -6.99
CA PHE A 88 -20.26 23.39 -7.73
C PHE A 88 -19.01 24.16 -8.21
N LEU A 89 -19.22 25.41 -8.65
CA LEU A 89 -18.12 26.26 -9.13
C LEU A 89 -17.15 26.65 -8.01
N ASP A 90 -17.67 26.90 -6.80
CA ASP A 90 -16.85 27.23 -5.64
C ASP A 90 -15.97 26.03 -5.25
N VAL A 91 -16.53 24.81 -5.24
CA VAL A 91 -15.77 23.61 -4.96
C VAL A 91 -14.71 23.33 -6.02
N MET A 92 -15.00 23.60 -7.28
CA MET A 92 -14.03 23.44 -8.38
C MET A 92 -12.87 24.45 -8.35
N GLN A 93 -12.98 25.52 -7.56
CA GLN A 93 -11.86 26.47 -7.32
C GLN A 93 -10.94 26.00 -6.18
N ALA A 94 -11.28 24.94 -5.46
CA ALA A 94 -10.43 24.40 -4.42
C ALA A 94 -9.13 23.83 -5.01
N PRO A 95 -7.99 23.93 -4.27
CA PRO A 95 -6.68 23.46 -4.75
C PRO A 95 -6.66 22.02 -5.25
N PHE A 96 -7.38 21.11 -4.58
CA PHE A 96 -7.47 19.70 -4.98
C PHE A 96 -8.14 19.53 -6.35
N ALA A 97 -9.20 20.30 -6.64
CA ALA A 97 -9.95 20.20 -7.88
C ALA A 97 -9.16 20.82 -9.05
N ILE A 98 -8.49 21.94 -8.81
CA ILE A 98 -7.60 22.58 -9.80
C ILE A 98 -6.43 21.65 -10.14
N ALA A 99 -5.73 21.12 -9.12
CA ALA A 99 -4.60 20.23 -9.31
C ALA A 99 -5.01 18.94 -10.03
N GLY A 100 -6.12 18.31 -9.62
CA GLY A 100 -6.67 17.13 -10.28
C GLY A 100 -7.06 17.40 -11.74
N THR A 101 -7.68 18.53 -12.02
CA THR A 101 -8.01 18.95 -13.40
C THR A 101 -6.76 19.12 -14.26
N ILE A 102 -5.72 19.75 -13.73
CA ILE A 102 -4.43 19.91 -14.44
C ILE A 102 -3.80 18.54 -14.73
N LYS A 103 -3.78 17.61 -13.74
CA LYS A 103 -3.27 16.25 -13.93
C LYS A 103 -4.05 15.48 -15.00
N ILE A 104 -5.38 15.59 -15.03
CA ILE A 104 -6.24 14.99 -16.06
C ILE A 104 -5.88 15.56 -17.44
N LEU A 105 -5.77 16.89 -17.57
CA LEU A 105 -5.43 17.54 -18.83
C LEU A 105 -4.02 17.14 -19.32
N CYS A 106 -3.03 17.11 -18.43
CA CYS A 106 -1.68 16.63 -18.75
C CYS A 106 -1.71 15.18 -19.25
N ALA A 107 -2.41 14.30 -18.57
CA ALA A 107 -2.54 12.89 -18.98
C ALA A 107 -3.27 12.74 -20.33
N LEU A 108 -4.32 13.53 -20.58
CA LEU A 108 -5.01 13.56 -21.88
C LEU A 108 -4.08 14.04 -23.02
N LEU A 109 -3.26 15.06 -22.78
CA LEU A 109 -2.29 15.55 -23.76
C LEU A 109 -1.14 14.56 -24.02
N LEU A 110 -0.75 13.75 -23.03
CA LEU A 110 0.28 12.73 -23.19
C LEU A 110 -0.16 11.59 -24.12
N ILE A 111 -1.44 11.22 -24.16
CA ILE A 111 -1.94 10.12 -24.99
C ILE A 111 -1.62 10.33 -26.48
N PRO A 112 -2.01 11.44 -27.15
CA PRO A 112 -1.65 11.66 -28.54
C PRO A 112 -0.15 11.86 -28.74
N CYS A 113 0.55 12.49 -27.78
CA CYS A 113 2.00 12.65 -27.82
C CYS A 113 2.77 11.32 -27.85
N LEU A 114 2.25 10.30 -27.20
CA LEU A 114 2.87 8.97 -27.13
C LEU A 114 2.35 7.99 -28.20
N SER A 115 1.15 8.22 -28.73
CA SER A 115 0.51 7.36 -29.74
C SER A 115 1.05 7.60 -31.16
N GLN A 116 1.45 8.83 -31.47
CA GLN A 116 2.04 9.16 -32.76
C GLN A 116 3.54 8.78 -32.79
N ARG A 117 4.05 8.40 -33.96
CA ARG A 117 5.50 8.34 -34.19
C ARG A 117 6.07 9.77 -34.03
N MET A 118 6.33 10.15 -32.80
CA MET A 118 6.94 11.45 -32.55
C MET A 118 8.29 11.52 -33.23
N SER A 119 8.57 12.68 -33.82
CA SER A 119 9.87 12.93 -34.44
C SER A 119 10.99 12.56 -33.46
N THR A 120 12.01 11.90 -33.93
CA THR A 120 13.18 11.51 -33.13
C THR A 120 14.04 12.71 -32.69
N GLY A 121 13.55 13.93 -32.93
CA GLY A 121 14.24 15.17 -32.61
C GLY A 121 13.99 15.68 -31.18
N LEU A 122 14.65 16.80 -30.85
CA LEU A 122 14.57 17.48 -29.56
C LEU A 122 13.10 17.79 -29.15
N VAL A 123 12.27 18.21 -30.09
CA VAL A 123 10.83 18.53 -29.85
C VAL A 123 10.05 17.27 -29.44
N GLY A 124 10.33 16.13 -30.04
CA GLY A 124 9.68 14.85 -29.72
C GLY A 124 10.01 14.34 -28.31
N ALA A 125 11.16 14.73 -27.76
CA ALA A 125 11.53 14.40 -26.39
C ALA A 125 11.05 15.49 -25.38
N ALA A 126 11.16 16.77 -25.75
CA ALA A 126 10.87 17.87 -24.86
C ALA A 126 9.38 17.97 -24.46
N LEU A 127 8.47 17.76 -25.41
CA LEU A 127 7.04 17.94 -25.16
C LEU A 127 6.49 16.95 -24.09
N PRO A 128 6.73 15.62 -24.16
CA PRO A 128 6.28 14.72 -23.08
C PRO A 128 6.94 15.02 -21.74
N LEU A 129 8.21 15.48 -21.73
CA LEU A 129 8.90 15.87 -20.50
C LEU A 129 8.31 17.13 -19.88
N LEU A 130 7.96 18.14 -20.68
CA LEU A 130 7.31 19.36 -20.20
C LEU A 130 5.91 19.08 -19.64
N ILE A 131 5.11 18.26 -20.33
CA ILE A 131 3.79 17.87 -19.84
C ILE A 131 3.93 17.04 -18.55
N GLY A 132 4.89 16.10 -18.49
CA GLY A 132 5.17 15.34 -17.27
C GLY A 132 5.68 16.21 -16.11
N ALA A 133 6.47 17.23 -16.38
CA ALA A 133 6.90 18.20 -15.36
C ALA A 133 5.73 19.04 -14.84
N ALA A 134 4.82 19.48 -15.72
CA ALA A 134 3.61 20.19 -15.32
C ALA A 134 2.68 19.31 -14.45
N GLU A 135 2.52 18.04 -14.83
CA GLU A 135 1.76 17.04 -14.06
C GLU A 135 2.38 16.82 -12.68
N LEU A 136 3.70 16.62 -12.60
CA LEU A 136 4.43 16.45 -11.35
C LEU A 136 4.29 17.69 -10.45
N THR A 137 4.38 18.90 -11.03
CA THR A 137 4.18 20.15 -10.30
C THR A 137 2.75 20.24 -9.75
N ALA A 138 1.73 19.92 -10.55
CA ALA A 138 0.34 19.91 -10.09
C ALA A 138 0.13 18.94 -8.92
N ALA A 139 0.80 17.79 -8.93
CA ALA A 139 0.71 16.81 -7.86
C ALA A 139 1.25 17.32 -6.51
N THR A 140 2.26 18.18 -6.49
CA THR A 140 2.79 18.74 -5.23
C THR A 140 1.79 19.65 -4.51
N PHE A 141 0.85 20.26 -5.23
CA PHE A 141 -0.17 21.13 -4.63
C PHE A 141 -1.27 20.36 -3.85
N THR A 142 -1.28 19.04 -3.90
CA THR A 142 -2.21 18.20 -3.13
C THR A 142 -1.56 17.54 -1.91
N THR A 143 -0.33 17.93 -1.57
CA THR A 143 0.45 17.35 -0.46
C THR A 143 0.50 18.27 0.76
N HIS A 144 0.97 17.74 1.90
CA HIS A 144 1.21 18.52 3.12
C HIS A 144 2.15 19.72 2.90
N ALA A 145 3.05 19.64 1.90
CA ALA A 145 3.97 20.72 1.57
C ALA A 145 3.24 22.01 1.19
N PHE A 146 2.13 21.91 0.46
CA PHE A 146 1.31 23.06 0.08
C PHE A 146 0.57 23.70 1.25
N ALA A 147 0.16 22.88 2.22
CA ALA A 147 -0.58 23.34 3.40
C ALA A 147 0.31 24.05 4.44
N ARG A 148 1.64 23.94 4.33
CA ARG A 148 2.57 24.62 5.26
C ARG A 148 2.69 26.10 4.93
N LEU A 149 2.63 26.95 5.97
CA LEU A 149 2.83 28.41 5.85
C LEU A 149 4.32 28.74 5.76
N ASP A 150 5.15 28.01 6.52
CA ASP A 150 6.60 28.22 6.56
C ASP A 150 7.32 27.26 5.62
N ASN A 151 8.34 27.78 4.91
CA ASN A 151 9.20 27.02 4.00
C ASN A 151 8.47 26.26 2.89
N ASN A 152 7.24 26.65 2.53
CA ASN A 152 6.42 25.93 1.57
C ASN A 152 7.09 25.76 0.20
N VAL A 153 7.81 26.77 -0.32
CA VAL A 153 8.52 26.69 -1.61
C VAL A 153 9.61 25.62 -1.57
N LEU A 154 10.39 25.56 -0.48
CA LEU A 154 11.39 24.52 -0.28
C LEU A 154 10.73 23.14 -0.20
N LEU A 155 9.66 23.02 0.57
CA LEU A 155 8.95 21.75 0.75
C LEU A 155 8.28 21.28 -0.54
N LEU A 156 7.70 22.16 -1.34
CA LEU A 156 7.15 21.83 -2.65
C LEU A 156 8.25 21.32 -3.61
N PHE A 157 9.42 21.97 -3.61
CA PHE A 157 10.57 21.49 -4.41
C PHE A 157 11.05 20.12 -3.95
N VAL A 158 11.20 19.92 -2.64
CA VAL A 158 11.63 18.66 -2.02
C VAL A 158 10.62 17.55 -2.31
N GLU A 159 9.33 17.82 -2.22
CA GLU A 159 8.25 16.91 -2.57
C GLU A 159 8.30 16.52 -4.05
N GLY A 160 8.46 17.50 -4.94
CA GLY A 160 8.63 17.26 -6.37
C GLY A 160 9.85 16.38 -6.68
N LEU A 161 10.98 16.63 -5.99
CA LEU A 161 12.19 15.81 -6.11
C LEU A 161 11.96 14.38 -5.60
N HIS A 162 11.18 14.21 -4.52
CA HIS A 162 10.80 12.90 -3.97
C HIS A 162 9.95 12.10 -4.95
N GLN A 163 8.90 12.73 -5.49
CA GLN A 163 8.01 12.10 -6.47
C GLN A 163 8.73 11.80 -7.79
N PHE A 164 9.62 12.68 -8.25
CA PHE A 164 10.49 12.43 -9.40
C PHE A 164 11.39 11.21 -9.17
N GLY A 165 12.00 11.11 -7.98
CA GLY A 165 12.83 9.96 -7.60
C GLY A 165 12.04 8.65 -7.61
N ALA A 166 10.82 8.66 -7.10
CA ALA A 166 9.91 7.52 -7.11
C ALA A 166 9.51 7.12 -8.55
N ALA A 167 9.22 8.09 -9.41
CA ALA A 167 8.84 7.87 -10.79
C ALA A 167 9.99 7.27 -11.64
N ILE A 168 11.19 7.86 -11.57
CA ILE A 168 12.35 7.42 -12.38
C ILE A 168 12.87 6.05 -11.96
N TRP A 169 12.68 5.64 -10.72
CA TRP A 169 13.06 4.31 -10.25
C TRP A 169 11.86 3.36 -10.25
N ILE A 170 10.95 3.47 -9.27
CA ILE A 170 9.85 2.51 -9.05
C ILE A 170 8.86 2.55 -10.22
N GLY A 171 8.45 3.75 -10.66
CA GLY A 171 7.52 3.93 -11.77
C GLY A 171 8.04 3.41 -13.11
N ALA A 172 9.35 3.39 -13.33
CA ALA A 172 9.97 2.89 -14.55
C ALA A 172 10.27 1.37 -14.52
N ILE A 173 10.23 0.68 -13.36
CA ILE A 173 10.51 -0.76 -13.26
C ILE A 173 9.56 -1.60 -14.15
N PRO A 174 8.26 -1.33 -14.27
CA PRO A 174 7.38 -2.08 -15.18
C PRO A 174 7.86 -2.02 -16.64
N CYS A 175 8.36 -0.87 -17.10
CA CYS A 175 8.96 -0.71 -18.43
C CYS A 175 10.24 -1.54 -18.56
N PHE A 176 11.06 -1.55 -17.52
CA PHE A 176 12.30 -2.34 -17.47
C PHE A 176 12.00 -3.85 -17.54
N VAL A 177 11.05 -4.36 -16.76
CA VAL A 177 10.61 -5.77 -16.81
C VAL A 177 10.06 -6.13 -18.19
N LEU A 178 9.29 -5.23 -18.79
CA LEU A 178 8.79 -5.40 -20.15
C LEU A 178 9.94 -5.48 -21.17
N ALA A 179 10.93 -4.61 -21.07
CA ALA A 179 12.12 -4.63 -21.93
C ALA A 179 12.91 -5.94 -21.78
N LEU A 180 13.20 -6.36 -20.54
CA LEU A 180 13.87 -7.65 -20.28
C LEU A 180 13.10 -8.86 -20.83
N SER A 181 11.77 -8.77 -20.90
CA SER A 181 10.92 -9.86 -21.40
C SER A 181 10.86 -9.94 -22.92
N LYS A 182 11.17 -8.86 -23.63
CA LYS A 182 11.07 -8.76 -25.09
C LYS A 182 12.41 -8.83 -25.80
N LEU A 183 13.46 -8.40 -25.14
CA LEU A 183 14.82 -8.53 -25.64
C LEU A 183 15.34 -9.93 -25.31
N HIS A 184 16.04 -10.56 -26.28
CA HIS A 184 16.57 -11.92 -26.17
C HIS A 184 18.08 -11.97 -26.41
N ASP A 185 18.68 -10.80 -26.61
CA ASP A 185 20.11 -10.64 -26.86
C ASP A 185 20.85 -10.15 -25.61
N ALA A 186 21.97 -10.78 -25.26
CA ALA A 186 22.78 -10.47 -24.09
C ALA A 186 23.31 -9.02 -24.11
N ASN A 187 23.68 -8.53 -25.29
CA ASN A 187 24.15 -7.15 -25.44
C ASN A 187 23.04 -6.12 -25.19
N ALA A 188 21.83 -6.41 -25.68
CA ALA A 188 20.66 -5.58 -25.42
C ALA A 188 20.31 -5.55 -23.94
N TRP A 189 20.33 -6.69 -23.23
CA TRP A 189 20.13 -6.75 -21.77
C TRP A 189 21.19 -5.95 -21.02
N ARG A 190 22.45 -6.02 -21.47
CA ARG A 190 23.56 -5.25 -20.87
C ARG A 190 23.33 -3.74 -21.01
N ILE A 191 22.94 -3.28 -22.21
CA ILE A 191 22.67 -1.85 -22.47
C ILE A 191 21.52 -1.36 -21.59
N VAL A 192 20.39 -2.06 -21.64
CA VAL A 192 19.18 -1.70 -20.89
C VAL A 192 19.42 -1.76 -19.38
N GLY A 193 20.06 -2.83 -18.88
CA GLY A 193 20.37 -3.02 -17.48
C GLY A 193 21.30 -1.93 -16.93
N ALA A 194 22.42 -1.65 -17.65
CA ALA A 194 23.38 -0.63 -17.22
C ALA A 194 22.78 0.79 -17.22
N ARG A 195 21.91 1.10 -18.19
CA ARG A 195 21.26 2.40 -18.28
C ARG A 195 20.19 2.55 -17.20
N PHE A 196 19.35 1.53 -17.05
CA PHE A 196 18.32 1.54 -16.01
C PHE A 196 18.94 1.64 -14.61
N SER A 197 20.02 0.92 -14.32
CA SER A 197 20.73 1.05 -13.04
C SER A 197 21.20 2.48 -12.77
N ARG A 198 21.68 3.23 -13.77
CA ARG A 198 22.05 4.64 -13.58
C ARG A 198 20.83 5.53 -13.30
N MET A 199 19.73 5.32 -14.03
CA MET A 199 18.48 6.03 -13.77
C MET A 199 17.97 5.75 -12.35
N SER A 200 17.99 4.48 -11.93
CA SER A 200 17.58 4.07 -10.58
C SER A 200 18.47 4.70 -9.50
N MET A 201 19.79 4.80 -9.71
CA MET A 201 20.69 5.48 -8.75
C MET A 201 20.35 6.96 -8.58
N ILE A 202 19.98 7.66 -9.67
CA ILE A 202 19.49 9.04 -9.57
C ILE A 202 18.20 9.09 -8.75
N GLY A 203 17.26 8.17 -9.03
CA GLY A 203 16.01 8.07 -8.27
C GLY A 203 16.23 7.81 -6.79
N VAL A 204 17.10 6.85 -6.45
CA VAL A 204 17.48 6.53 -5.07
C VAL A 204 18.09 7.74 -4.36
N ALA A 205 19.04 8.42 -5.01
CA ALA A 205 19.67 9.63 -4.44
C ALA A 205 18.63 10.74 -4.21
N SER A 206 17.73 10.96 -5.17
CA SER A 206 16.63 11.93 -5.04
C SER A 206 15.72 11.60 -3.85
N ILE A 207 15.33 10.33 -3.68
CA ILE A 207 14.48 9.89 -2.57
C ILE A 207 15.19 10.05 -1.21
N ILE A 208 16.47 9.69 -1.13
CA ILE A 208 17.23 9.79 0.12
C ILE A 208 17.37 11.27 0.53
N ILE A 209 17.78 12.14 -0.41
CA ILE A 209 17.98 13.56 -0.12
C ILE A 209 16.65 14.20 0.30
N SER A 210 15.62 14.06 -0.53
CA SER A 210 14.31 14.65 -0.26
C SER A 210 13.65 14.06 0.98
N GLY A 211 13.68 12.74 1.15
CA GLY A 211 13.12 12.05 2.31
C GLY A 211 13.79 12.46 3.62
N SER A 212 15.13 12.66 3.62
CA SER A 212 15.85 13.17 4.79
C SER A 212 15.41 14.59 5.17
N VAL A 213 15.25 15.48 4.19
CA VAL A 213 14.73 16.83 4.43
C VAL A 213 13.30 16.77 4.97
N MET A 214 12.42 15.96 4.34
CA MET A 214 11.04 15.80 4.80
C MET A 214 10.96 15.24 6.23
N CYS A 215 11.83 14.32 6.62
CA CYS A 215 11.90 13.83 8.00
C CYS A 215 12.19 14.96 9.00
N VAL A 216 13.11 15.88 8.65
CA VAL A 216 13.40 17.04 9.52
C VAL A 216 12.18 17.94 9.69
N TYR A 217 11.43 18.20 8.61
CA TYR A 217 10.30 19.14 8.63
C TYR A 217 8.98 18.55 9.10
N TYR A 218 8.76 17.23 8.97
CA TYR A 218 7.48 16.59 9.32
C TYR A 218 7.55 15.71 10.57
N ILE A 219 8.74 15.22 10.94
CA ILE A 219 8.92 14.42 12.15
C ILE A 219 9.63 15.22 13.24
N GLY A 220 10.69 15.95 12.89
CA GLY A 220 11.41 16.88 13.74
C GLY A 220 12.44 16.21 14.64
N ASP A 221 12.03 15.25 15.48
CA ASP A 221 12.84 14.61 16.49
C ASP A 221 12.64 13.09 16.57
N ILE A 222 13.50 12.40 17.34
CA ILE A 222 13.41 10.94 17.51
C ILE A 222 12.12 10.50 18.19
N PRO A 223 11.59 11.18 19.22
CA PRO A 223 10.27 10.88 19.77
C PRO A 223 9.14 10.93 18.74
N GLY A 224 9.22 11.80 17.75
CA GLY A 224 8.26 11.87 16.66
C GLY A 224 8.17 10.58 15.82
N PHE A 225 9.26 9.81 15.69
CA PHE A 225 9.27 8.54 14.94
C PHE A 225 8.51 7.42 15.66
N TYR A 226 8.60 7.31 16.96
CA TYR A 226 7.97 6.21 17.69
C TYR A 226 6.72 6.62 18.45
N GLY A 227 6.55 7.90 18.72
CA GLY A 227 5.47 8.45 19.55
C GLY A 227 4.28 8.99 18.75
N THR A 228 4.27 8.84 17.41
CA THR A 228 3.16 9.27 16.55
C THR A 228 2.85 8.24 15.47
N ALA A 229 1.59 8.12 15.06
CA ALA A 229 1.20 7.27 13.94
C ALA A 229 1.94 7.64 12.65
N TYR A 230 2.10 8.94 12.38
CA TYR A 230 2.88 9.46 11.25
C TYR A 230 4.32 8.89 11.24
N GLY A 231 5.00 8.95 12.39
CA GLY A 231 6.37 8.46 12.52
C GLY A 231 6.49 6.95 12.29
N VAL A 232 5.58 6.15 12.85
CA VAL A 232 5.53 4.70 12.65
C VAL A 232 5.31 4.34 11.18
N MET A 233 4.39 5.02 10.50
CA MET A 233 4.13 4.82 9.06
C MET A 233 5.35 5.22 8.20
N VAL A 234 6.06 6.30 8.55
CA VAL A 234 7.34 6.66 7.88
C VAL A 234 8.38 5.57 8.14
N GLY A 235 8.47 5.04 9.36
CA GLY A 235 9.33 3.90 9.70
C GLY A 235 9.06 2.67 8.83
N ALA A 236 7.79 2.34 8.59
CA ALA A 236 7.39 1.28 7.67
C ALA A 236 7.86 1.53 6.23
N LYS A 237 7.70 2.76 5.72
CA LYS A 237 8.20 3.14 4.39
C LYS A 237 9.72 3.02 4.31
N ILE A 238 10.46 3.42 5.34
CA ILE A 238 11.91 3.26 5.41
C ILE A 238 12.30 1.77 5.40
N ALA A 239 11.63 0.93 6.17
CA ALA A 239 11.89 -0.52 6.19
C ALA A 239 11.67 -1.17 4.81
N MET A 240 10.57 -0.84 4.13
CA MET A 240 10.31 -1.31 2.77
C MET A 240 11.30 -0.73 1.75
N PHE A 241 11.70 0.54 1.89
CA PHE A 241 12.72 1.17 1.05
C PHE A 241 14.07 0.47 1.19
N LEU A 242 14.49 0.11 2.40
CA LEU A 242 15.71 -0.67 2.63
C LEU A 242 15.64 -2.05 1.97
N ALA A 243 14.48 -2.72 2.02
CA ALA A 243 14.28 -3.96 1.28
C ALA A 243 14.41 -3.78 -0.24
N LEU A 244 13.88 -2.68 -0.80
CA LEU A 244 14.06 -2.31 -2.21
C LEU A 244 15.54 -2.05 -2.55
N LEU A 245 16.28 -1.36 -1.68
CA LEU A 245 17.72 -1.14 -1.87
C LEU A 245 18.50 -2.45 -1.93
N LEU A 246 18.17 -3.42 -1.07
CA LEU A 246 18.79 -4.75 -1.07
C LEU A 246 18.51 -5.52 -2.37
N LEU A 247 17.27 -5.47 -2.87
CA LEU A 247 16.89 -6.06 -4.15
C LEU A 247 17.60 -5.36 -5.32
N GLY A 248 17.59 -4.02 -5.32
CA GLY A 248 18.27 -3.19 -6.31
C GLY A 248 19.79 -3.43 -6.34
N LEU A 249 20.43 -3.59 -5.19
CA LEU A 249 21.84 -3.99 -5.09
C LEU A 249 22.06 -5.39 -5.69
N GLY A 250 21.15 -6.33 -5.43
CA GLY A 250 21.16 -7.65 -6.06
C GLY A 250 21.06 -7.56 -7.59
N ASN A 251 20.21 -6.68 -8.11
CA ASN A 251 20.04 -6.41 -9.52
C ASN A 251 21.27 -5.73 -10.14
N LEU A 252 21.88 -4.77 -9.43
CA LEU A 252 23.12 -4.13 -9.86
C LEU A 252 24.25 -5.17 -10.00
N MET A 253 24.40 -6.10 -9.04
CA MET A 253 25.39 -7.17 -9.09
C MET A 253 25.19 -8.09 -10.30
N VAL A 254 23.95 -8.42 -10.67
CA VAL A 254 23.65 -9.22 -11.86
C VAL A 254 24.01 -8.43 -13.12
N THR A 255 23.68 -7.15 -13.19
CA THR A 255 24.02 -6.27 -14.33
C THR A 255 25.54 -6.15 -14.50
N GLU A 256 26.31 -6.02 -13.42
CA GLU A 256 27.77 -5.99 -13.48
C GLU A 256 28.37 -7.33 -13.90
N ARG A 257 27.78 -8.45 -13.48
CA ARG A 257 28.18 -9.78 -13.98
C ARG A 257 27.89 -9.93 -15.48
N LEU A 258 26.71 -9.48 -15.93
CA LEU A 258 26.34 -9.50 -17.35
C LEU A 258 27.28 -8.64 -18.20
N ARG A 259 27.86 -7.57 -17.64
CA ARG A 259 28.88 -6.75 -18.29
C ARG A 259 30.18 -7.51 -18.52
N LYS A 260 30.54 -8.41 -17.59
CA LYS A 260 31.76 -9.21 -17.63
C LYS A 260 31.59 -10.54 -18.40
N ASN A 261 30.42 -11.15 -18.30
CA ASN A 261 30.10 -12.44 -18.91
C ASN A 261 28.68 -12.41 -19.50
N GLN A 262 28.61 -12.52 -20.82
CA GLN A 262 27.35 -12.47 -21.60
C GLN A 262 26.45 -13.69 -21.39
N ASP A 263 26.95 -14.81 -20.87
CA ASP A 263 26.18 -16.01 -20.57
C ASP A 263 25.41 -15.88 -19.24
N THR A 264 25.52 -14.72 -18.54
CA THR A 264 24.84 -14.49 -17.27
C THR A 264 23.32 -14.46 -17.46
N SER A 265 22.61 -15.33 -16.73
CA SER A 265 21.15 -15.40 -16.79
C SER A 265 20.49 -14.14 -16.19
N VAL A 266 19.57 -13.55 -16.93
CA VAL A 266 18.77 -12.38 -16.49
C VAL A 266 17.52 -12.76 -15.70
N ILE A 267 17.28 -14.05 -15.44
CA ILE A 267 16.09 -14.51 -14.71
C ILE A 267 16.03 -13.87 -13.33
N ARG A 268 17.14 -13.85 -12.59
CA ARG A 268 17.22 -13.23 -11.26
C ARG A 268 16.91 -11.72 -11.31
N LEU A 269 17.50 -11.02 -12.28
CA LEU A 269 17.28 -9.59 -12.51
C LEU A 269 15.79 -9.29 -12.69
N ARG A 270 15.13 -10.07 -13.55
CA ARG A 270 13.70 -9.93 -13.81
C ARG A 270 12.84 -10.24 -12.59
N ARG A 271 13.16 -11.33 -11.85
CA ARG A 271 12.35 -11.74 -10.69
C ARG A 271 12.48 -10.77 -9.51
N PHE A 272 13.65 -10.22 -9.29
CA PHE A 272 13.84 -9.18 -8.28
C PHE A 272 13.11 -7.89 -8.67
N ALA A 273 13.16 -7.48 -9.94
CA ALA A 273 12.40 -6.34 -10.43
C ALA A 273 10.87 -6.52 -10.28
N GLU A 274 10.35 -7.76 -10.47
CA GLU A 274 8.93 -8.05 -10.20
C GLU A 274 8.57 -7.82 -8.73
N VAL A 275 9.44 -8.19 -7.79
CA VAL A 275 9.24 -7.95 -6.34
C VAL A 275 9.41 -6.47 -6.00
N GLU A 276 10.37 -5.78 -6.63
CA GLU A 276 10.54 -4.32 -6.46
C GLU A 276 9.27 -3.55 -6.87
N ILE A 277 8.58 -3.95 -7.96
CA ILE A 277 7.29 -3.37 -8.35
C ILE A 277 6.28 -3.51 -7.19
N GLY A 278 6.15 -4.71 -6.66
CA GLY A 278 5.15 -4.97 -5.64
C GLY A 278 5.40 -4.23 -4.33
N ILE A 279 6.63 -4.25 -3.82
CA ILE A 279 6.99 -3.50 -2.61
C ILE A 279 6.88 -2.00 -2.88
N GLY A 280 7.32 -1.52 -4.05
CA GLY A 280 7.22 -0.12 -4.43
C GLY A 280 5.78 0.39 -4.48
N PHE A 281 4.86 -0.41 -5.05
CA PHE A 281 3.44 -0.05 -5.05
C PHE A 281 2.84 -0.09 -3.63
N THR A 282 3.27 -1.02 -2.78
CA THR A 282 2.90 -1.00 -1.35
C THR A 282 3.35 0.29 -0.67
N ILE A 283 4.57 0.78 -0.95
CA ILE A 283 5.05 2.08 -0.43
C ILE A 283 4.17 3.23 -0.92
N PHE A 284 3.68 3.20 -2.17
CA PHE A 284 2.79 4.24 -2.69
C PHE A 284 1.43 4.25 -1.98
N PHE A 285 0.85 3.10 -1.69
CA PHE A 285 -0.37 3.01 -0.88
C PHE A 285 -0.13 3.47 0.56
N ALA A 286 0.98 3.08 1.19
CA ALA A 286 1.37 3.60 2.51
C ALA A 286 1.60 5.12 2.50
N ALA A 287 2.12 5.67 1.39
CA ALA A 287 2.25 7.11 1.22
C ALA A 287 0.88 7.81 1.10
N ALA A 288 -0.06 7.19 0.39
CA ALA A 288 -1.43 7.71 0.29
C ALA A 288 -2.13 7.73 1.67
N SER A 289 -1.98 6.68 2.45
CA SER A 289 -2.50 6.63 3.84
C SER A 289 -1.86 7.70 4.73
N LEU A 290 -0.56 7.94 4.57
CA LEU A 290 0.16 8.95 5.35
C LEU A 290 -0.39 10.38 5.15
N THR A 291 -0.98 10.69 4.00
CA THR A 291 -1.56 12.02 3.73
C THR A 291 -2.81 12.32 4.56
N SER A 292 -3.45 11.31 5.15
CA SER A 292 -4.61 11.46 6.04
C SER A 292 -4.24 11.63 7.52
N VAL A 293 -2.95 11.51 7.86
CA VAL A 293 -2.45 11.57 9.23
C VAL A 293 -1.67 12.88 9.43
N PRO A 294 -1.91 13.64 10.51
CA PRO A 294 -1.19 14.88 10.77
C PRO A 294 0.31 14.61 11.01
N PRO A 295 1.22 15.47 10.49
CA PRO A 295 2.64 15.35 10.71
C PRO A 295 3.02 15.31 12.20
N ALA A 296 4.08 14.56 12.54
CA ALA A 296 4.52 14.36 13.92
C ALA A 296 4.89 15.67 14.65
N VAL A 297 5.39 16.67 13.93
CA VAL A 297 5.74 17.99 14.50
C VAL A 297 4.51 18.75 15.00
N ASP A 298 3.32 18.44 14.50
CA ASP A 298 2.06 19.10 14.89
C ASP A 298 1.43 18.44 16.15
N LEU A 299 1.94 17.28 16.58
CA LEU A 299 1.42 16.46 17.69
C LEU A 299 2.38 16.40 18.88
N THR A 300 2.95 17.52 19.31
CA THR A 300 3.96 17.53 20.38
C THR A 300 3.42 17.18 21.76
N ALA A 301 2.17 17.53 22.05
CA ALA A 301 1.52 17.29 23.35
C ALA A 301 0.92 15.88 23.50
N ASP A 302 0.57 15.22 22.38
CA ASP A 302 -0.18 13.96 22.36
C ASP A 302 0.69 12.76 21.93
N ARG A 303 2.00 12.86 22.10
CA ARG A 303 2.93 11.77 21.76
C ARG A 303 2.91 10.68 22.82
N VAL A 304 2.95 9.43 22.36
CA VAL A 304 3.16 8.28 23.23
C VAL A 304 4.62 8.17 23.62
N THR A 305 4.87 7.93 24.89
CA THR A 305 6.22 7.76 25.44
C THR A 305 6.72 6.32 25.30
N LEU A 306 8.04 6.12 25.32
CA LEU A 306 8.62 4.76 25.36
C LEU A 306 8.14 3.96 26.58
N HIS A 307 7.84 4.61 27.69
CA HIS A 307 7.29 3.95 28.87
C HIS A 307 5.88 3.41 28.60
N GLU A 308 4.99 4.19 28.01
CA GLU A 308 3.65 3.75 27.62
C GLU A 308 3.72 2.57 26.62
N ILE A 309 4.62 2.65 25.62
CA ILE A 309 4.86 1.54 24.66
C ILE A 309 5.34 0.30 25.40
N ALA A 310 6.30 0.43 26.34
CA ALA A 310 6.84 -0.69 27.09
C ALA A 310 5.79 -1.34 28.01
N VAL A 311 4.99 -0.54 28.72
CA VAL A 311 3.89 -1.03 29.56
C VAL A 311 2.87 -1.81 28.71
N ARG A 312 2.48 -1.25 27.55
CA ARG A 312 1.52 -1.89 26.66
C ARG A 312 2.04 -3.20 26.08
N ASN A 313 3.33 -3.25 25.70
CA ASN A 313 3.97 -4.45 25.15
C ASN A 313 4.55 -5.35 26.25
N ALA A 314 4.22 -5.12 27.52
CA ALA A 314 4.65 -6.01 28.59
C ALA A 314 4.14 -7.43 28.37
N PRO A 315 4.97 -8.47 28.58
CA PRO A 315 4.56 -9.86 28.39
C PRO A 315 3.34 -10.20 29.23
N ALA A 316 2.29 -10.67 28.58
CA ALA A 316 1.11 -11.20 29.24
C ALA A 316 0.63 -12.45 28.52
N TRP A 317 -0.07 -13.34 29.24
CA TRP A 317 -0.65 -14.52 28.63
C TRP A 317 -1.72 -14.15 27.62
N PRO A 318 -1.74 -14.79 26.43
CA PRO A 318 -2.79 -14.54 25.45
C PRO A 318 -4.19 -14.83 26.04
N ARG A 319 -5.14 -13.97 25.74
CA ARG A 319 -6.53 -14.18 26.12
C ARG A 319 -7.16 -15.23 25.23
N LEU A 320 -7.49 -16.40 25.80
CA LEU A 320 -8.08 -17.54 25.08
C LEU A 320 -9.54 -17.78 25.47
N THR A 321 -10.06 -17.05 26.45
CA THR A 321 -11.45 -17.06 26.89
C THR A 321 -12.13 -15.78 26.44
N SER A 322 -13.31 -15.93 25.81
CA SER A 322 -14.13 -14.78 25.38
C SER A 322 -14.96 -14.23 26.53
N PRO A 323 -15.17 -12.92 26.59
CA PRO A 323 -16.29 -12.35 27.34
C PRO A 323 -17.62 -12.87 26.79
N ASP A 324 -18.67 -12.82 27.62
CA ASP A 324 -20.02 -13.12 27.16
C ASP A 324 -20.52 -11.98 26.26
N HIS A 325 -21.26 -12.35 25.21
CA HIS A 325 -21.77 -11.39 24.23
C HIS A 325 -22.65 -10.31 24.87
N ASP A 326 -23.40 -10.66 25.90
CA ASP A 326 -24.32 -9.74 26.61
C ASP A 326 -23.58 -8.67 27.45
N GLN A 327 -22.27 -8.80 27.64
CA GLN A 327 -21.42 -7.83 28.37
C GLN A 327 -20.83 -6.76 27.46
N LEU A 328 -20.95 -6.93 26.15
CA LEU A 328 -20.41 -5.99 25.16
C LEU A 328 -21.31 -4.77 25.00
N ALA A 329 -20.70 -3.61 24.74
CA ALA A 329 -21.42 -2.42 24.34
C ALA A 329 -21.93 -2.58 22.89
N ILE A 330 -23.11 -3.19 22.75
CA ILE A 330 -23.69 -3.48 21.43
C ILE A 330 -24.35 -2.24 20.84
N SER A 331 -24.40 -2.16 19.52
CA SER A 331 -24.83 -1.01 18.72
C SER A 331 -26.21 -0.44 19.05
N GLU A 332 -27.16 -1.22 19.61
CA GLU A 332 -28.46 -0.69 20.06
C GLU A 332 -28.34 0.20 21.30
N MET A 333 -27.54 -0.24 22.27
CA MET A 333 -27.25 0.59 23.47
C MET A 333 -26.42 1.78 23.04
N GLN A 334 -25.53 1.59 22.04
CA GLN A 334 -24.74 2.62 21.43
C GLN A 334 -25.61 3.67 20.72
N ALA A 335 -26.50 3.25 19.84
CA ALA A 335 -27.43 4.14 19.14
C ALA A 335 -28.33 4.93 20.13
N GLN A 336 -28.65 4.34 21.27
CA GLN A 336 -29.43 5.01 22.32
C GLN A 336 -28.59 6.02 23.08
N LEU A 337 -27.33 5.68 23.38
CA LEU A 337 -26.35 6.61 23.98
C LEU A 337 -26.04 7.79 23.06
N ASP A 338 -25.87 7.51 21.75
CA ASP A 338 -25.63 8.53 20.74
C ASP A 338 -26.85 9.45 20.54
N LYS A 339 -28.06 8.90 20.57
CA LYS A 339 -29.29 9.65 20.52
C LYS A 339 -29.43 10.58 21.75
N ASP A 340 -29.09 10.09 22.93
CA ASP A 340 -29.09 10.87 24.15
C ASP A 340 -27.97 11.92 24.20
N ALA A 341 -26.79 11.59 23.67
CA ALA A 341 -25.67 12.51 23.49
C ALA A 341 -25.97 13.55 22.39
N GLY A 342 -26.59 13.16 21.26
CA GLY A 342 -27.02 14.04 20.18
C GLY A 342 -28.07 15.06 20.65
N LEU A 343 -29.00 14.66 21.53
CA LEU A 343 -29.92 15.56 22.16
C LEU A 343 -29.23 16.58 23.11
N ARG A 344 -28.15 16.18 23.76
CA ARG A 344 -27.31 17.07 24.58
C ARG A 344 -26.44 18.00 23.73
N HIS A 345 -25.95 17.54 22.57
CA HIS A 345 -25.12 18.33 21.64
C HIS A 345 -25.94 19.31 20.80
N GLN A 346 -27.18 18.99 20.42
CA GLN A 346 -28.10 19.98 19.81
C GLN A 346 -28.38 21.17 20.70
N ALA A 347 -28.33 20.97 22.03
CA ALA A 347 -28.44 22.07 23.01
C ALA A 347 -27.15 22.92 23.12
N ALA A 348 -26.01 22.43 22.62
CA ALA A 348 -24.70 23.07 22.79
C ALA A 348 -24.14 23.74 21.52
N GLY A 349 -24.78 23.62 20.35
CA GLY A 349 -24.45 24.37 19.11
C GLY A 349 -23.07 24.06 18.50
N GLN A 350 -22.55 22.85 18.65
CA GLN A 350 -21.27 22.46 18.02
C GLN A 350 -21.44 22.00 16.59
N ALA A 351 -20.54 22.49 15.71
CA ALA A 351 -20.49 22.06 14.33
C ALA A 351 -20.08 20.58 14.23
N ILE A 352 -20.82 19.80 13.42
CA ILE A 352 -20.51 18.40 13.13
C ILE A 352 -19.28 18.38 12.22
N VAL A 353 -18.19 17.77 12.70
CA VAL A 353 -17.05 17.42 11.86
C VAL A 353 -17.30 16.03 11.28
N PRO A 354 -17.44 15.87 9.94
CA PRO A 354 -17.67 14.57 9.34
C PRO A 354 -16.51 13.60 9.70
N GLY A 355 -16.85 12.41 10.18
CA GLY A 355 -15.87 11.41 10.62
C GLY A 355 -15.41 11.55 12.08
N SER A 356 -15.90 12.56 12.82
CA SER A 356 -15.69 12.70 14.26
C SER A 356 -16.88 12.16 15.07
N GLY A 357 -17.49 11.07 14.62
CA GLY A 357 -18.43 10.36 15.47
C GLY A 357 -17.72 10.06 16.79
N VAL A 358 -18.22 10.63 17.89
CA VAL A 358 -17.73 10.29 19.22
C VAL A 358 -18.22 8.87 19.48
N LEU A 359 -17.40 7.89 19.06
CA LEU A 359 -17.60 6.53 19.52
C LEU A 359 -17.47 6.57 21.05
N PRO A 360 -18.39 5.94 21.80
CA PRO A 360 -18.20 5.87 23.23
C PRO A 360 -16.92 5.11 23.52
N PRO A 361 -16.29 5.39 24.66
CA PRO A 361 -15.10 4.67 25.06
C PRO A 361 -15.45 3.16 25.11
N ARG A 362 -14.66 2.33 24.45
CA ARG A 362 -14.77 0.87 24.51
C ARG A 362 -14.72 0.44 25.97
N ASN A 363 -15.62 -0.44 26.36
CA ASN A 363 -15.60 -1.00 27.71
C ASN A 363 -14.50 -2.08 27.81
N ALA A 364 -14.23 -2.56 29.03
CA ALA A 364 -13.21 -3.59 29.27
C ALA A 364 -13.53 -4.91 28.57
N ASP A 365 -14.79 -5.21 28.31
CA ASP A 365 -15.24 -6.44 27.64
C ASP A 365 -15.10 -6.33 26.12
N ASP A 366 -15.32 -5.15 25.52
CA ASP A 366 -15.01 -4.89 24.11
C ASP A 366 -13.51 -5.06 23.80
N ILE A 367 -12.65 -4.49 24.67
CA ILE A 367 -11.21 -4.68 24.62
C ILE A 367 -10.85 -6.17 24.73
N ALA A 368 -11.45 -6.86 25.68
CA ALA A 368 -11.20 -8.28 25.90
C ALA A 368 -11.69 -9.15 24.74
N TRP A 369 -12.79 -8.77 24.07
CA TRP A 369 -13.32 -9.42 22.88
C TRP A 369 -12.35 -9.27 21.70
N SER A 370 -11.88 -8.07 21.43
CA SER A 370 -10.91 -7.79 20.37
C SER A 370 -9.59 -8.55 20.61
N GLU A 371 -9.02 -8.51 21.81
CA GLU A 371 -7.83 -9.29 22.15
C GLU A 371 -8.04 -10.79 21.94
N TYR A 372 -9.16 -11.36 22.37
CA TYR A 372 -9.50 -12.76 22.14
C TYR A 372 -9.49 -13.12 20.66
N ASN A 373 -10.11 -12.30 19.81
CA ASN A 373 -10.19 -12.54 18.38
C ASN A 373 -8.80 -12.48 17.71
N HIS A 374 -7.98 -11.51 18.06
CA HIS A 374 -6.61 -11.39 17.55
C HIS A 374 -5.72 -12.55 18.00
N HIS A 375 -5.82 -12.98 19.27
CA HIS A 375 -5.03 -14.09 19.78
C HIS A 375 -5.40 -15.42 19.10
N TRP A 376 -6.68 -15.70 18.88
CA TRP A 376 -7.10 -16.90 18.14
C TRP A 376 -6.71 -16.83 16.65
N ALA A 377 -6.87 -15.70 16.00
CA ALA A 377 -6.34 -15.49 14.65
C ALA A 377 -4.83 -15.73 14.61
N GLY A 378 -4.10 -15.28 15.64
CA GLY A 378 -2.67 -15.53 15.82
C GLY A 378 -2.32 -17.01 15.89
N ILE A 379 -3.10 -17.80 16.65
CA ILE A 379 -2.94 -19.25 16.73
C ILE A 379 -3.15 -19.89 15.34
N PHE A 380 -4.22 -19.52 14.63
CA PHE A 380 -4.48 -20.03 13.28
C PHE A 380 -3.31 -19.73 12.34
N VAL A 381 -2.86 -18.48 12.28
CA VAL A 381 -1.79 -18.06 11.37
C VAL A 381 -0.46 -18.73 11.73
N MET A 382 -0.14 -18.84 13.03
CA MET A 382 1.07 -19.51 13.49
C MET A 382 1.06 -21.02 13.13
N VAL A 383 -0.07 -21.71 13.35
CA VAL A 383 -0.22 -23.12 12.98
C VAL A 383 -0.15 -23.31 11.46
N ILE A 384 -0.77 -22.43 10.67
CA ILE A 384 -0.67 -22.42 9.20
C ILE A 384 0.79 -22.30 8.78
N GLY A 385 1.53 -21.33 9.33
CA GLY A 385 2.95 -21.14 9.06
C GLY A 385 3.79 -22.37 9.41
N LEU A 386 3.57 -22.96 10.59
CA LEU A 386 4.25 -24.16 11.05
C LEU A 386 3.99 -25.37 10.13
N LEU A 387 2.72 -25.62 9.79
CA LEU A 387 2.37 -26.74 8.91
C LEU A 387 2.90 -26.56 7.48
N ALA A 388 2.92 -25.32 6.99
CA ALA A 388 3.56 -24.99 5.72
C ALA A 388 5.07 -25.26 5.76
N LEU A 389 5.73 -24.92 6.86
CA LEU A 389 7.15 -25.17 7.10
C LEU A 389 7.46 -26.68 7.17
N LEU A 390 6.70 -27.43 7.92
CA LEU A 390 6.82 -28.89 8.02
C LEU A 390 6.54 -29.60 6.69
N ASN A 391 5.53 -29.14 5.93
CA ASN A 391 5.28 -29.64 4.59
C ASN A 391 6.48 -29.40 3.67
N ARG A 392 7.11 -28.23 3.79
CA ARG A 392 8.35 -27.94 3.05
C ARG A 392 9.52 -28.80 3.49
N ALA A 393 9.61 -29.14 4.77
CA ALA A 393 10.64 -30.04 5.31
C ALA A 393 10.46 -31.51 4.86
N GLY A 394 9.38 -31.82 4.12
CA GLY A 394 9.16 -33.15 3.52
C GLY A 394 7.98 -33.94 4.09
N VAL A 395 7.22 -33.40 5.03
CA VAL A 395 6.03 -34.05 5.58
C VAL A 395 4.87 -33.97 4.58
N GLY A 396 4.78 -34.90 3.65
CA GLY A 396 3.93 -34.83 2.45
C GLY A 396 2.42 -34.79 2.70
N TRP A 397 1.92 -35.42 3.78
CA TRP A 397 0.49 -35.42 4.12
C TRP A 397 -0.01 -34.03 4.57
N LEU A 398 0.88 -33.15 5.01
CA LEU A 398 0.56 -31.77 5.39
C LEU A 398 0.27 -30.84 4.19
N LYS A 399 0.29 -31.31 2.95
CA LYS A 399 -0.06 -30.52 1.76
C LYS A 399 -1.46 -29.87 1.81
N HIS A 400 -2.32 -30.34 2.73
CA HIS A 400 -3.69 -29.84 2.94
C HIS A 400 -3.78 -28.67 3.95
N TRP A 401 -2.66 -28.20 4.50
CA TRP A 401 -2.62 -27.09 5.46
C TRP A 401 -3.40 -25.84 5.01
N PRO A 402 -3.53 -25.49 3.70
CA PRO A 402 -4.27 -24.29 3.31
C PRO A 402 -5.76 -24.33 3.67
N LEU A 403 -6.32 -25.51 3.93
CA LEU A 403 -7.72 -25.61 4.38
C LEU A 403 -7.96 -24.98 5.76
N LEU A 404 -6.91 -24.78 6.57
CA LEU A 404 -7.02 -24.05 7.84
C LEU A 404 -7.40 -22.58 7.64
N PHE A 405 -7.11 -22.00 6.49
CA PHE A 405 -7.60 -20.66 6.15
C PHE A 405 -9.12 -20.60 6.10
N LEU A 406 -9.81 -21.68 5.70
CA LEU A 406 -11.27 -21.73 5.69
C LEU A 406 -11.84 -21.75 7.11
N LEU A 407 -11.17 -22.45 8.02
CA LEU A 407 -11.57 -22.44 9.44
C LEU A 407 -11.34 -21.07 10.06
N MET A 408 -10.20 -20.43 9.76
CA MET A 408 -9.91 -19.05 10.19
C MET A 408 -10.92 -18.06 9.61
N ALA A 409 -11.27 -18.19 8.33
CA ALA A 409 -12.27 -17.34 7.70
C ALA A 409 -13.65 -17.49 8.34
N GLY A 410 -14.06 -18.72 8.67
CA GLY A 410 -15.30 -18.99 9.41
C GLY A 410 -15.27 -18.39 10.83
N PHE A 411 -14.16 -18.51 11.53
CA PHE A 411 -13.96 -17.89 12.83
C PHE A 411 -14.08 -16.36 12.75
N LEU A 412 -13.36 -15.72 11.82
CA LEU A 412 -13.42 -14.27 11.64
C LEU A 412 -14.81 -13.81 11.22
N LEU A 413 -15.48 -14.51 10.29
CA LEU A 413 -16.84 -14.14 9.86
C LEU A 413 -17.84 -14.11 11.02
N VAL A 414 -17.66 -14.99 12.00
CA VAL A 414 -18.57 -15.11 13.16
C VAL A 414 -18.18 -14.16 14.28
N ARG A 415 -16.88 -13.87 14.46
CA ARG A 415 -16.38 -13.28 15.69
C ARG A 415 -15.85 -11.84 15.54
N SER A 416 -15.54 -11.38 14.31
CA SER A 416 -14.94 -10.04 14.15
C SER A 416 -15.83 -8.94 14.66
N ASP A 417 -17.12 -9.00 14.32
CA ASP A 417 -18.08 -7.92 14.51
C ASP A 417 -19.27 -8.46 15.33
N PRO A 418 -19.27 -8.28 16.66
CA PRO A 418 -20.25 -8.92 17.54
C PRO A 418 -21.68 -8.36 17.38
N GLU A 419 -21.84 -7.12 16.92
CA GLU A 419 -23.11 -6.45 16.66
C GLU A 419 -23.81 -6.94 15.39
N VAL A 420 -23.05 -7.60 14.51
CA VAL A 420 -23.49 -7.99 13.16
C VAL A 420 -23.80 -9.48 13.08
N TRP A 421 -24.76 -9.82 12.18
CA TRP A 421 -25.02 -11.23 11.87
C TRP A 421 -23.71 -12.01 11.58
N PRO A 422 -23.53 -13.21 12.12
CA PRO A 422 -24.51 -14.12 12.72
C PRO A 422 -24.72 -13.98 14.25
N MET A 423 -23.91 -13.24 14.96
CA MET A 423 -24.02 -13.12 16.43
C MET A 423 -24.91 -11.95 16.87
N GLY A 424 -24.80 -10.82 16.20
CA GLY A 424 -25.56 -9.62 16.50
C GLY A 424 -26.85 -9.50 15.69
N GLN A 425 -27.60 -8.44 15.99
CA GLN A 425 -28.91 -8.19 15.41
C GLN A 425 -28.84 -7.46 14.06
N GLU A 426 -27.72 -6.77 13.78
CA GLU A 426 -27.57 -6.04 12.54
C GLU A 426 -27.48 -6.99 11.34
N GLY A 427 -28.29 -6.74 10.33
CA GLY A 427 -28.39 -7.60 9.15
C GLY A 427 -27.14 -7.59 8.29
N PHE A 428 -26.78 -8.75 7.73
CA PHE A 428 -25.56 -8.94 6.92
C PHE A 428 -25.34 -7.86 5.84
N TRP A 429 -26.38 -7.42 5.15
CA TRP A 429 -26.26 -6.44 4.06
C TRP A 429 -26.24 -5.00 4.57
N VAL A 430 -26.86 -4.73 5.70
CA VAL A 430 -26.88 -3.39 6.32
C VAL A 430 -25.50 -3.05 6.84
N ALA A 431 -24.84 -3.99 7.48
CA ALA A 431 -23.51 -3.86 8.04
C ALA A 431 -22.38 -3.54 7.02
N TRP A 432 -22.62 -3.71 5.71
CA TRP A 432 -21.67 -3.25 4.67
C TRP A 432 -21.56 -1.72 4.58
N ARG A 433 -22.40 -0.99 5.27
CA ARG A 433 -22.30 0.47 5.40
C ARG A 433 -21.25 0.89 6.40
N ASP A 434 -20.94 0.03 7.37
CA ASP A 434 -19.81 0.23 8.26
C ASP A 434 -18.50 -0.15 7.55
N VAL A 435 -17.52 0.77 7.59
CA VAL A 435 -16.23 0.61 6.90
C VAL A 435 -15.39 -0.49 7.54
N GLU A 436 -15.41 -0.60 8.87
CA GLU A 436 -14.65 -1.60 9.62
C GLU A 436 -15.20 -3.00 9.32
N VAL A 437 -16.51 -3.18 9.40
CA VAL A 437 -17.19 -4.43 9.06
C VAL A 437 -16.96 -4.81 7.59
N ALA A 438 -17.06 -3.84 6.67
CA ALA A 438 -16.81 -4.09 5.25
C ALA A 438 -15.36 -4.56 5.00
N GLN A 439 -14.38 -3.99 5.70
CA GLN A 439 -12.98 -4.41 5.63
C GLN A 439 -12.79 -5.84 6.17
N HIS A 440 -13.35 -6.16 7.33
CA HIS A 440 -13.30 -7.52 7.90
C HIS A 440 -13.89 -8.56 6.93
N ARG A 441 -15.05 -8.27 6.34
CA ARG A 441 -15.68 -9.17 5.35
C ARG A 441 -14.85 -9.30 4.08
N PHE A 442 -14.22 -8.23 3.62
CA PHE A 442 -13.29 -8.29 2.51
C PHE A 442 -12.09 -9.18 2.83
N PHE A 443 -11.50 -9.06 4.03
CA PHE A 443 -10.41 -9.93 4.47
C PHE A 443 -10.86 -11.39 4.57
N VAL A 444 -12.06 -11.68 5.07
CA VAL A 444 -12.63 -13.02 5.08
C VAL A 444 -12.70 -13.61 3.67
N ALA A 445 -13.25 -12.86 2.70
CA ALA A 445 -13.31 -13.29 1.31
C ALA A 445 -11.92 -13.54 0.72
N LEU A 446 -10.96 -12.69 1.02
CA LEU A 446 -9.58 -12.80 0.58
C LEU A 446 -8.90 -14.04 1.15
N ILE A 447 -9.10 -14.34 2.44
CA ILE A 447 -8.59 -15.53 3.13
C ILE A 447 -9.15 -16.81 2.50
N ILE A 448 -10.45 -16.85 2.20
CA ILE A 448 -11.08 -17.98 1.50
C ILE A 448 -10.42 -18.18 0.13
N LEU A 449 -10.29 -17.12 -0.64
CA LEU A 449 -9.72 -17.19 -1.99
C LEU A 449 -8.29 -17.75 -1.98
N PHE A 450 -7.39 -17.18 -1.18
CA PHE A 450 -6.02 -17.67 -1.20
C PHE A 450 -5.88 -19.06 -0.56
N GLY A 451 -6.71 -19.40 0.44
CA GLY A 451 -6.75 -20.75 1.00
C GLY A 451 -7.16 -21.80 -0.04
N VAL A 452 -8.25 -21.57 -0.76
CA VAL A 452 -8.76 -22.46 -1.81
C VAL A 452 -7.77 -22.56 -2.99
N PHE A 453 -7.23 -21.44 -3.47
CA PHE A 453 -6.27 -21.44 -4.58
C PHE A 453 -4.99 -22.19 -4.22
N GLU A 454 -4.38 -21.90 -3.05
CA GLU A 454 -3.16 -22.58 -2.64
C GLU A 454 -3.39 -24.08 -2.42
N TRP A 455 -4.53 -24.47 -1.84
CA TRP A 455 -4.89 -25.87 -1.70
C TRP A 455 -5.05 -26.58 -3.06
N ALA A 456 -5.76 -25.94 -4.02
CA ALA A 456 -5.97 -26.52 -5.33
C ALA A 456 -4.66 -26.66 -6.12
N VAL A 457 -3.73 -25.71 -5.98
CA VAL A 457 -2.39 -25.78 -6.57
C VAL A 457 -1.58 -26.91 -5.94
N ARG A 458 -1.52 -26.99 -4.60
CA ARG A 458 -0.73 -28.01 -3.89
C ARG A 458 -1.23 -29.44 -4.09
N THR A 459 -2.53 -29.59 -4.30
CA THR A 459 -3.13 -30.92 -4.58
C THR A 459 -3.11 -31.28 -6.07
N GLY A 460 -2.59 -30.40 -6.95
CA GLY A 460 -2.52 -30.62 -8.39
C GLY A 460 -3.84 -30.51 -9.14
N ARG A 461 -4.90 -29.99 -8.49
CA ARG A 461 -6.18 -29.68 -9.13
C ARG A 461 -6.06 -28.50 -10.09
N LEU A 462 -5.29 -27.48 -9.71
CA LEU A 462 -4.91 -26.37 -10.57
C LEU A 462 -3.43 -26.50 -10.95
N ARG A 463 -3.19 -26.85 -12.23
CA ARG A 463 -1.82 -27.07 -12.76
C ARG A 463 -1.25 -25.84 -13.48
N SER A 464 -2.03 -24.77 -13.62
CA SER A 464 -1.57 -23.56 -14.29
C SER A 464 -0.49 -22.84 -13.44
N PRO A 465 0.68 -22.53 -14.01
CA PRO A 465 1.70 -21.74 -13.34
C PRO A 465 1.21 -20.35 -12.91
N LYS A 466 0.20 -19.80 -13.62
CA LYS A 466 -0.41 -18.51 -13.26
C LYS A 466 -1.30 -18.64 -12.02
N ALA A 467 -2.04 -19.75 -11.86
CA ALA A 467 -2.85 -19.99 -10.69
C ALA A 467 -2.01 -20.09 -9.41
N ALA A 468 -0.79 -20.63 -9.50
CA ALA A 468 0.13 -20.68 -8.36
C ALA A 468 0.57 -19.30 -7.84
N LEU A 469 0.41 -18.25 -8.66
CA LEU A 469 0.77 -16.87 -8.29
C LEU A 469 -0.37 -16.13 -7.58
N VAL A 470 -1.58 -16.67 -7.53
CA VAL A 470 -2.72 -16.05 -6.87
C VAL A 470 -2.48 -15.91 -5.37
N PHE A 471 -2.08 -16.99 -4.71
CA PHE A 471 -1.80 -16.97 -3.27
C PHE A 471 -0.77 -15.91 -2.86
N PRO A 472 0.47 -15.87 -3.43
CA PRO A 472 1.44 -14.86 -3.04
C PRO A 472 0.99 -13.42 -3.33
N LEU A 473 0.25 -13.18 -4.43
CA LEU A 473 -0.29 -11.85 -4.72
C LEU A 473 -1.33 -11.43 -3.69
N LEU A 474 -2.30 -12.30 -3.39
CA LEU A 474 -3.35 -11.99 -2.42
C LEU A 474 -2.79 -11.77 -1.01
N VAL A 475 -1.78 -12.56 -0.58
CA VAL A 475 -1.09 -12.36 0.69
C VAL A 475 -0.37 -11.01 0.73
N SER A 476 0.32 -10.63 -0.36
CA SER A 476 0.97 -9.32 -0.45
C SER A 476 -0.03 -8.16 -0.44
N VAL A 477 -1.16 -8.31 -1.15
CA VAL A 477 -2.25 -7.31 -1.16
C VAL A 477 -2.88 -7.19 0.22
N GLY A 478 -3.19 -8.31 0.89
CA GLY A 478 -3.72 -8.30 2.25
C GLY A 478 -2.78 -7.61 3.24
N GLY A 479 -1.46 -7.88 3.16
CA GLY A 479 -0.47 -7.17 3.94
C GLY A 479 -0.43 -5.66 3.62
N ALA A 480 -0.49 -5.28 2.34
CA ALA A 480 -0.51 -3.88 1.92
C ALA A 480 -1.77 -3.15 2.40
N MET A 481 -2.92 -3.83 2.41
CA MET A 481 -4.19 -3.24 2.87
C MET A 481 -4.18 -2.93 4.37
N LEU A 482 -3.43 -3.68 5.18
CA LEU A 482 -3.26 -3.35 6.60
C LEU A 482 -2.55 -2.00 6.80
N LEU A 483 -1.72 -1.54 5.86
CA LEU A 483 -1.11 -0.20 5.90
C LEU A 483 -2.07 0.93 5.50
N THR A 484 -3.24 0.59 4.96
CA THR A 484 -4.30 1.55 4.61
C THR A 484 -5.54 1.38 5.47
N HIS A 485 -5.50 0.44 6.42
CA HIS A 485 -6.60 0.18 7.34
C HIS A 485 -6.77 1.40 8.27
N SER A 486 -7.95 1.99 8.27
CA SER A 486 -8.29 3.08 9.16
C SER A 486 -9.27 2.58 10.22
N HIS A 487 -8.97 2.87 11.47
CA HIS A 487 -9.92 2.71 12.55
C HIS A 487 -10.65 4.03 12.76
N GLN A 488 -11.93 3.99 13.09
CA GLN A 488 -12.69 5.17 13.53
C GLN A 488 -12.28 5.52 14.96
N ILE A 489 -11.11 6.17 15.10
CA ILE A 489 -10.53 6.45 16.42
C ILE A 489 -10.58 7.95 16.66
N SER A 490 -11.16 8.33 17.79
CA SER A 490 -11.23 9.71 18.27
C SER A 490 -9.94 10.19 18.95
N ASN A 491 -9.01 9.27 19.28
CA ASN A 491 -7.81 9.56 20.07
C ASN A 491 -6.54 9.25 19.29
N VAL A 492 -5.65 10.25 19.16
CA VAL A 492 -4.37 10.14 18.45
C VAL A 492 -3.43 9.10 19.07
N LYS A 493 -3.45 8.92 20.40
CA LYS A 493 -2.63 7.91 21.08
C LYS A 493 -3.11 6.49 20.79
N ASP A 494 -4.40 6.26 20.76
CA ASP A 494 -4.99 4.95 20.46
C ASP A 494 -4.68 4.56 19.00
N GLN A 495 -4.78 5.52 18.08
CA GLN A 495 -4.37 5.30 16.68
C GLN A 495 -2.91 4.83 16.57
N LEU A 496 -1.99 5.50 17.29
CA LEU A 496 -0.60 5.08 17.29
C LEU A 496 -0.42 3.66 17.84
N LEU A 497 -1.09 3.33 18.93
CA LEU A 497 -0.95 2.03 19.60
C LEU A 497 -1.44 0.88 18.69
N ILE A 498 -2.44 1.14 17.87
CA ILE A 498 -2.89 0.21 16.84
C ILE A 498 -1.84 0.11 15.72
N GLU A 499 -1.33 1.23 15.23
CA GLU A 499 -0.29 1.24 14.18
C GLU A 499 0.98 0.51 14.60
N LEU A 500 1.37 0.54 15.86
CA LEU A 500 2.53 -0.18 16.39
C LEU A 500 2.43 -1.70 16.24
N THR A 501 1.20 -2.24 16.19
CA THR A 501 0.96 -3.68 15.99
C THR A 501 0.64 -4.01 14.53
N HIS A 502 -0.20 -3.22 13.86
CA HIS A 502 -0.63 -3.48 12.48
C HIS A 502 0.49 -3.27 11.46
N THR A 503 1.36 -2.30 11.67
CA THR A 503 2.50 -2.05 10.77
C THR A 503 3.48 -3.23 10.66
N PRO A 504 3.99 -3.84 11.75
CA PRO A 504 4.81 -5.05 11.65
C PRO A 504 4.08 -6.25 11.02
N LEU A 505 2.77 -6.41 11.29
CA LEU A 505 1.94 -7.45 10.65
C LEU A 505 1.89 -7.25 9.14
N ALA A 506 1.63 -6.04 8.70
CA ALA A 506 1.59 -5.66 7.30
C ALA A 506 2.92 -5.94 6.59
N LEU A 507 4.04 -5.51 7.17
CA LEU A 507 5.38 -5.74 6.64
C LEU A 507 5.70 -7.24 6.52
N ALA A 508 5.37 -8.03 7.53
CA ALA A 508 5.57 -9.48 7.52
C ALA A 508 4.67 -10.17 6.47
N GLY A 509 3.43 -9.73 6.31
CA GLY A 509 2.51 -10.19 5.27
C GLY A 509 3.01 -9.91 3.86
N VAL A 510 3.44 -8.67 3.60
CA VAL A 510 4.05 -8.26 2.31
C VAL A 510 5.30 -9.09 2.03
N ALA A 511 6.20 -9.23 3.00
CA ALA A 511 7.42 -10.02 2.87
C ALA A 511 7.11 -11.50 2.59
N SER A 512 6.11 -12.07 3.26
CA SER A 512 5.66 -13.44 3.02
C SER A 512 5.18 -13.66 1.59
N GLY A 513 4.29 -12.81 1.09
CA GLY A 513 3.79 -12.92 -0.27
C GLY A 513 4.90 -12.82 -1.31
N TRP A 514 5.80 -11.85 -1.20
CA TRP A 514 6.91 -11.71 -2.16
C TRP A 514 7.99 -12.79 -2.01
N ALA A 515 8.23 -13.32 -0.81
CA ALA A 515 9.09 -14.49 -0.64
C ALA A 515 8.48 -15.73 -1.31
N ARG A 516 7.16 -15.97 -1.18
CA ARG A 516 6.48 -17.06 -1.89
C ARG A 516 6.49 -16.86 -3.41
N TRP A 517 6.35 -15.63 -3.89
CA TRP A 517 6.52 -15.30 -5.32
C TRP A 517 7.89 -15.70 -5.83
N LEU A 518 8.96 -15.33 -5.10
CA LEU A 518 10.33 -15.70 -5.45
C LEU A 518 10.57 -17.21 -5.39
N GLU A 519 10.01 -17.91 -4.43
CA GLU A 519 10.08 -19.38 -4.36
C GLU A 519 9.57 -20.02 -5.65
N LEU A 520 8.44 -19.55 -6.16
CA LEU A 520 7.80 -20.10 -7.36
C LEU A 520 8.50 -19.71 -8.66
N ARG A 521 9.17 -18.57 -8.68
CA ARG A 521 9.66 -17.93 -9.92
C ARG A 521 11.18 -17.91 -10.06
N LEU A 522 11.92 -18.07 -8.95
CA LEU A 522 13.38 -17.99 -8.95
C LEU A 522 14.00 -19.39 -8.83
N PRO A 523 14.75 -19.85 -9.85
CA PRO A 523 15.39 -21.16 -9.79
C PRO A 523 16.58 -21.18 -8.82
N GLY A 524 16.96 -22.37 -8.38
CA GLY A 524 18.17 -22.65 -7.63
C GLY A 524 18.11 -22.24 -6.14
N ARG A 525 19.27 -21.83 -5.58
CA ARG A 525 19.42 -21.56 -4.14
C ARG A 525 18.52 -20.41 -3.65
N GLY A 526 18.34 -19.37 -4.48
CA GLY A 526 17.52 -18.20 -4.09
C GLY A 526 16.06 -18.57 -3.86
N GLY A 527 15.44 -19.31 -4.77
CA GLY A 527 14.06 -19.78 -4.60
C GLY A 527 13.92 -20.75 -3.42
N ARG A 528 14.95 -21.60 -3.16
CA ARG A 528 14.94 -22.49 -1.98
C ARG A 528 14.96 -21.70 -0.67
N ILE A 529 15.78 -20.65 -0.58
CA ILE A 529 15.81 -19.77 0.61
C ILE A 529 14.47 -19.06 0.77
N ALA A 530 13.95 -18.42 -0.29
CA ALA A 530 12.68 -17.72 -0.26
C ALA A 530 11.51 -18.63 0.22
N GLY A 531 11.57 -19.91 -0.15
CA GLY A 531 10.60 -20.89 0.28
C GLY A 531 10.66 -21.27 1.78
N TRP A 532 11.76 -20.99 2.49
CA TRP A 532 11.81 -21.09 3.94
C TRP A 532 11.36 -19.78 4.62
N VAL A 533 11.61 -18.64 3.96
CA VAL A 533 11.33 -17.31 4.52
C VAL A 533 9.82 -17.08 4.69
N TRP A 534 9.01 -17.36 3.66
CA TRP A 534 7.59 -16.99 3.71
C TRP A 534 6.78 -17.71 4.81
N PRO A 535 7.00 -19.03 5.14
CA PRO A 535 6.28 -19.62 6.27
C PRO A 535 6.75 -19.06 7.62
N CYS A 536 8.05 -18.70 7.74
CA CYS A 536 8.56 -18.03 8.93
C CYS A 536 7.90 -16.65 9.12
N CYS A 537 7.64 -15.92 8.03
CA CYS A 537 6.88 -14.66 8.11
C CYS A 537 5.44 -14.90 8.61
N PHE A 538 4.77 -15.97 8.18
CA PHE A 538 3.45 -16.33 8.73
C PHE A 538 3.53 -16.64 10.23
N MET A 539 4.54 -17.41 10.65
CA MET A 539 4.74 -17.67 12.08
C MET A 539 4.97 -16.38 12.86
N LEU A 540 5.76 -15.45 12.32
CA LEU A 540 6.00 -14.14 12.92
C LEU A 540 4.69 -13.33 13.03
N VAL A 541 3.87 -13.29 11.99
CA VAL A 541 2.53 -12.68 12.03
C VAL A 541 1.70 -13.29 13.17
N GLY A 542 1.68 -14.62 13.27
CA GLY A 542 0.97 -15.32 14.36
C GLY A 542 1.49 -14.93 15.74
N VAL A 543 2.81 -14.83 15.93
CA VAL A 543 3.41 -14.38 17.20
C VAL A 543 3.03 -12.93 17.52
N ILE A 544 3.06 -12.03 16.55
CA ILE A 544 2.68 -10.62 16.78
C ILE A 544 1.20 -10.54 17.16
N LEU A 545 0.32 -11.30 16.51
CA LEU A 545 -1.10 -11.37 16.86
C LEU A 545 -1.35 -11.93 18.26
N LEU A 546 -0.54 -12.92 18.69
CA LEU A 546 -0.60 -13.45 20.06
C LEU A 546 -0.12 -12.44 21.11
N TRP A 547 0.62 -11.43 20.68
CA TRP A 547 1.12 -10.34 21.52
C TRP A 547 0.27 -9.09 21.43
N TYR A 548 -0.79 -9.14 20.63
CA TYR A 548 -1.68 -8.00 20.41
C TYR A 548 -2.33 -7.52 21.71
N ARG A 549 -2.42 -6.21 21.88
CA ARG A 549 -3.15 -5.53 22.93
C ARG A 549 -4.02 -4.46 22.31
N GLU A 550 -5.29 -4.48 22.66
CA GLU A 550 -6.24 -3.45 22.25
C GLU A 550 -5.96 -2.14 22.99
N ALA A 551 -6.25 -0.99 22.34
CA ALA A 551 -5.99 0.35 22.88
C ALA A 551 -7.06 0.78 23.88
#